data_d0b19b2c469dd3535a4060539b336fcd
#
_entry.id   d0b19b2c469dd3535a4060539b336fcd
#
_cell.length_a   1.000
_cell.length_b   1.000
_cell.length_c   1.000
_cell.angle_alpha   90.00
_cell.angle_beta   90.00
_cell.angle_gamma   90.00
#
_symmetry.space_group_name_H-M   'P 1'
#
loop_
_entity.id
_entity.type
_entity.pdbx_description
1 polymer ?
#
loop_
_entity_poly.entity_id
_entity_poly.type
_entity_poly.pdbx_seq_one_letter_code
_entity_poly.pdbx_strand_id
1 'polypeptide(L)'
;MNPTMFQYNRNVQVNGGAFTVVNEHKGMTGELYGIRSDLKPILSYIHLCKGLQILHRWVSDGAAHDSAQHAPVCHPDTRKTIIGDIMSWIGDPSRKSSVLWFNGPAGAGKTAIAQSLCKLCVAAQWLAGSFFFSRHALGRSNAEFLFPTISFALSYAIPDVGKIIDTVVAHDPSIPTKALEIQLQKLILEPLQQVTEEPKEPIVIIIDGLDECEGEDMQSNVLRLLGSVFQRPSVGGCDRLCFIVTSRPEPWIHDEFTIEPLSSITRQIFLGQTSEANDDIRTFFRSGFTEIHDSPKHRLTMSNVEKPWPSYSVVDELVDKASGQFIYPATVLRFVGDPNYRPTDRLDILVSMPAISPSALATKPLAALDQLYSQILSMSTHKHRTLDILIALMAMKESMSALHVAWRTFQLDLLRIAEKLLSLQPGDGSQALRMIHSLVHIPGRLLMSDVADDNLLHLEVQYRDEDGIRFHHKSFIDYLLDSSRSLEYCVDMGEMNARLALASIVTMQTFSLRPTPSRIACSMFL
;
A
#
# COMPACT_ATOMS: atom_id res chain seq x y z
N MET A 1 0.00 13.09 32.12
CA MET A 1 1.21 12.26 31.91
C MET A 1 1.32 11.98 30.42
N ASN A 2 2.44 12.30 29.82
CA ASN A 2 2.68 12.37 28.38
C ASN A 2 2.44 11.03 27.65
N PRO A 3 1.69 10.96 26.52
CA PRO A 3 1.45 9.73 25.76
C PRO A 3 2.66 9.21 24.97
N THR A 4 3.80 9.84 25.02
CA THR A 4 5.02 9.48 24.27
C THR A 4 5.82 8.30 24.85
N MET A 5 5.31 7.58 25.85
CA MET A 5 6.06 6.52 26.54
C MET A 5 5.93 5.11 25.91
N PHE A 6 5.16 4.95 24.83
CA PHE A 6 4.96 3.66 24.17
C PHE A 6 5.36 3.63 22.69
N GLN A 7 6.38 4.41 22.30
CA GLN A 7 7.10 4.10 21.07
C GLN A 7 7.98 2.86 21.31
N TYR A 8 7.53 1.73 20.76
CA TYR A 8 8.29 0.50 20.47
C TYR A 8 9.64 0.34 21.22
N ASN A 9 9.60 -0.09 22.46
CA ASN A 9 10.80 -0.59 23.13
C ASN A 9 10.99 -2.07 22.77
N ARG A 10 11.84 -2.37 21.79
CA ARG A 10 12.18 -3.72 21.29
C ARG A 10 12.90 -4.61 22.33
N ASN A 11 13.02 -4.18 23.57
CA ASN A 11 13.86 -4.81 24.59
C ASN A 11 13.07 -5.44 25.75
N VAL A 12 11.85 -5.92 25.53
CA VAL A 12 11.10 -6.67 26.55
C VAL A 12 11.07 -8.15 26.15
N GLN A 13 11.76 -8.99 26.92
CA GLN A 13 11.67 -10.46 26.81
C GLN A 13 10.80 -11.02 27.92
N VAL A 14 9.89 -11.93 27.56
CA VAL A 14 9.02 -12.63 28.51
C VAL A 14 9.43 -14.09 28.59
N ASN A 15 9.99 -14.50 29.72
CA ASN A 15 10.33 -15.89 30.00
C ASN A 15 9.60 -16.35 31.27
N GLY A 16 8.69 -17.33 31.14
CA GLY A 16 8.10 -18.03 32.28
C GLY A 16 7.39 -17.16 33.30
N GLY A 17 6.71 -16.09 32.88
CA GLY A 17 5.95 -15.21 33.76
C GLY A 17 6.76 -14.07 34.40
N ALA A 18 8.01 -13.89 34.04
CA ALA A 18 8.85 -12.78 34.48
C ALA A 18 9.20 -11.85 33.29
N PHE A 19 9.13 -10.55 33.52
CA PHE A 19 9.50 -9.52 32.52
C PHE A 19 10.91 -9.02 32.81
N THR A 20 11.79 -9.02 31.83
CA THR A 20 13.11 -8.40 31.92
C THR A 20 13.19 -7.24 30.94
N VAL A 21 13.37 -6.04 31.44
CA VAL A 21 13.68 -4.85 30.62
C VAL A 21 15.20 -4.77 30.51
N VAL A 22 15.73 -5.00 29.32
CA VAL A 22 17.18 -4.87 29.08
C VAL A 22 17.45 -3.43 28.66
N ASN A 23 18.04 -2.67 29.58
CA ASN A 23 18.54 -1.34 29.32
C ASN A 23 20.05 -1.43 29.03
N GLU A 24 20.50 -1.06 27.86
CA GLU A 24 21.91 -1.16 27.43
C GLU A 24 22.87 -0.14 28.09
N HIS A 25 22.50 0.51 29.17
CA HIS A 25 23.44 1.33 29.92
C HIS A 25 23.40 1.06 31.43
N LYS A 26 24.50 0.43 31.89
CA LYS A 26 24.99 0.26 33.28
C LYS A 26 24.18 -0.70 34.17
N GLY A 27 24.88 -1.83 34.45
CA GLY A 27 24.48 -2.75 35.49
C GLY A 27 24.31 -2.08 36.85
N MET A 28 23.10 -2.19 37.38
CA MET A 28 22.78 -2.10 38.78
C MET A 28 21.78 -3.22 39.10
N THR A 29 22.27 -4.20 39.81
CA THR A 29 21.43 -5.16 40.53
C THR A 29 20.84 -4.44 41.74
N GLY A 30 19.61 -3.98 41.61
CA GLY A 30 18.81 -3.43 42.70
C GLY A 30 17.62 -4.33 42.96
N GLU A 31 17.43 -4.73 44.21
CA GLU A 31 16.36 -5.64 44.63
C GLU A 31 14.95 -5.10 44.34
N LEU A 32 14.14 -5.95 43.74
CA LEU A 32 12.78 -5.75 43.24
C LEU A 32 11.70 -5.69 44.35
N TYR A 33 11.81 -4.84 45.34
CA TYR A 33 10.80 -4.71 46.40
C TYR A 33 9.84 -3.51 46.28
N GLY A 34 9.95 -2.66 45.27
CA GLY A 34 9.11 -1.47 45.09
C GLY A 34 8.14 -1.47 43.89
N ILE A 35 8.21 -2.47 42.98
CA ILE A 35 7.54 -2.40 41.66
C ILE A 35 6.12 -3.01 41.64
N ARG A 36 5.64 -3.60 42.78
CA ARG A 36 4.33 -4.28 42.80
C ARG A 36 3.11 -3.37 42.69
N SER A 37 3.22 -2.08 43.05
CA SER A 37 2.10 -1.13 42.96
C SER A 37 1.91 -0.54 41.57
N ASP A 38 3.02 -0.40 40.79
CA ASP A 38 3.00 0.25 39.49
C ASP A 38 2.74 -0.74 38.33
N LEU A 39 2.92 -2.04 38.57
CA LEU A 39 2.60 -3.09 37.61
C LEU A 39 1.12 -3.48 37.58
N LYS A 40 0.32 -3.14 38.61
CA LYS A 40 -1.12 -3.41 38.60
C LYS A 40 -1.85 -2.77 37.41
N PRO A 41 -1.60 -1.50 37.03
CA PRO A 41 -2.18 -0.93 35.82
C PRO A 41 -1.72 -1.63 34.54
N ILE A 42 -0.43 -2.01 34.46
CA ILE A 42 0.15 -2.70 33.28
C ILE A 42 -0.38 -4.14 33.19
N LEU A 43 -0.44 -4.87 34.30
CA LEU A 43 -1.03 -6.22 34.35
C LEU A 43 -2.54 -6.21 34.14
N SER A 44 -3.26 -5.19 34.62
CA SER A 44 -4.68 -5.01 34.32
C SER A 44 -4.89 -4.66 32.84
N TYR A 45 -4.00 -3.89 32.23
CA TYR A 45 -4.02 -3.57 30.79
C TYR A 45 -3.74 -4.83 29.95
N ILE A 46 -2.77 -5.66 30.32
CA ILE A 46 -2.47 -6.93 29.65
C ILE A 46 -3.64 -7.95 29.80
N HIS A 47 -4.36 -7.95 30.93
CA HIS A 47 -5.55 -8.79 31.12
C HIS A 47 -6.81 -8.22 30.44
N LEU A 48 -6.90 -6.90 30.28
CA LEU A 48 -8.03 -6.19 29.67
C LEU A 48 -8.01 -6.21 28.13
N CYS A 49 -6.93 -6.64 27.48
CA CYS A 49 -6.78 -6.59 26.02
C CYS A 49 -6.91 -7.93 25.31
N LYS A 50 -7.63 -8.91 25.91
CA LYS A 50 -7.80 -10.24 25.29
C LYS A 50 -8.55 -10.16 23.96
N GLY A 51 -9.58 -9.34 23.88
CA GLY A 51 -10.34 -9.13 22.66
C GLY A 51 -9.52 -8.46 21.58
N LEU A 52 -8.73 -7.43 21.92
CA LEU A 52 -7.84 -6.76 20.98
C LEU A 52 -6.72 -7.69 20.47
N GLN A 53 -6.22 -8.63 21.30
CA GLN A 53 -5.27 -9.66 20.83
C GLN A 53 -5.92 -10.62 19.82
N ILE A 54 -7.18 -10.95 20.00
CA ILE A 54 -7.94 -11.76 19.04
C ILE A 54 -8.16 -10.96 17.76
N LEU A 55 -8.61 -9.71 17.88
CA LEU A 55 -8.86 -8.81 16.76
C LEU A 55 -7.60 -8.59 15.92
N HIS A 56 -6.44 -8.42 16.56
CA HIS A 56 -5.16 -8.20 15.89
C HIS A 56 -4.79 -9.31 14.89
N ARG A 57 -5.27 -10.52 15.07
CA ARG A 57 -5.05 -11.62 14.11
C ARG A 57 -5.73 -11.38 12.76
N TRP A 58 -6.74 -10.50 12.75
CA TRP A 58 -7.54 -10.12 11.58
C TRP A 58 -7.20 -8.71 11.08
N VAL A 59 -6.14 -8.11 11.61
CA VAL A 59 -5.63 -6.81 11.15
C VAL A 59 -4.70 -7.02 9.97
N SER A 60 -4.88 -6.26 8.91
CA SER A 60 -3.94 -6.17 7.81
C SER A 60 -2.94 -5.04 8.08
N ASP A 61 -1.78 -5.37 8.68
CA ASP A 61 -0.78 -4.36 9.07
C ASP A 61 -0.28 -3.55 7.87
N GLY A 62 -0.17 -4.18 6.70
CA GLY A 62 0.23 -3.50 5.46
C GLY A 62 -0.83 -2.53 4.91
N ALA A 63 -2.08 -2.61 5.36
CA ALA A 63 -3.17 -1.75 4.90
C ALA A 63 -3.29 -0.44 5.69
N ALA A 64 -2.63 -0.31 6.83
CA ALA A 64 -2.65 0.91 7.63
C ALA A 64 -1.75 2.00 7.02
N HIS A 65 -2.09 3.27 7.26
CA HIS A 65 -1.35 4.43 6.74
C HIS A 65 0.09 4.54 7.28
N ASP A 66 0.35 3.97 8.44
CA ASP A 66 1.64 3.96 9.13
C ASP A 66 2.42 2.65 8.92
N SER A 67 1.93 1.79 8.02
CA SER A 67 2.66 0.58 7.65
C SER A 67 4.04 0.94 7.09
N ALA A 68 5.02 0.05 7.29
CA ALA A 68 6.36 0.26 6.74
C ALA A 68 6.39 0.23 5.19
N GLN A 69 5.33 -0.29 4.56
CA GLN A 69 5.08 -0.14 3.12
C GLN A 69 4.49 1.24 2.82
N HIS A 70 5.27 2.30 3.05
CA HIS A 70 4.80 3.66 2.88
C HIS A 70 4.24 3.90 1.47
N ALA A 71 2.95 4.19 1.39
CA ALA A 71 2.38 4.78 0.19
C ALA A 71 3.06 6.14 -0.06
N PRO A 72 3.27 6.52 -1.34
CA PRO A 72 3.83 7.82 -1.65
C PRO A 72 2.92 8.93 -1.07
N VAL A 73 3.54 9.99 -0.58
CA VAL A 73 2.85 11.23 -0.19
C VAL A 73 2.95 12.25 -1.32
N CYS A 74 2.06 13.23 -1.33
CA CYS A 74 2.19 14.36 -2.23
C CYS A 74 3.50 15.12 -1.97
N HIS A 75 4.10 15.60 -3.05
CA HIS A 75 5.20 16.56 -2.92
C HIS A 75 4.71 17.81 -2.17
N PRO A 76 5.52 18.40 -1.27
CA PRO A 76 5.08 19.50 -0.40
C PRO A 76 4.43 20.68 -1.12
N ASP A 77 4.83 20.92 -2.37
CA ASP A 77 4.34 22.05 -3.17
C ASP A 77 3.25 21.69 -4.18
N THR A 78 2.67 20.48 -4.10
CA THR A 78 1.63 20.01 -5.00
C THR A 78 0.35 19.66 -4.24
N ARG A 79 -0.81 19.73 -4.92
CA ARG A 79 -2.13 19.36 -4.38
C ARG A 79 -2.56 20.15 -3.13
N LYS A 80 -1.97 21.32 -2.88
CA LYS A 80 -2.25 22.15 -1.69
C LYS A 80 -3.71 22.60 -1.61
N THR A 81 -4.26 23.08 -2.71
CA THR A 81 -5.66 23.57 -2.77
C THR A 81 -6.62 22.44 -2.42
N ILE A 82 -6.48 21.30 -3.07
CA ILE A 82 -7.38 20.16 -2.89
C ILE A 82 -7.29 19.56 -1.49
N ILE A 83 -6.08 19.43 -0.95
CA ILE A 83 -5.84 18.95 0.42
C ILE A 83 -6.42 19.94 1.43
N GLY A 84 -6.19 21.25 1.25
CA GLY A 84 -6.74 22.29 2.10
C GLY A 84 -8.26 22.33 2.10
N ASP A 85 -8.88 22.15 0.94
CA ASP A 85 -10.33 22.09 0.76
C ASP A 85 -10.95 20.85 1.45
N ILE A 86 -10.28 19.70 1.38
CA ILE A 86 -10.71 18.48 2.07
C ILE A 86 -10.56 18.65 3.59
N MET A 87 -9.44 19.18 4.07
CA MET A 87 -9.25 19.42 5.51
C MET A 87 -10.26 20.43 6.06
N SER A 88 -10.59 21.46 5.31
CA SER A 88 -11.63 22.42 5.66
C SER A 88 -13.01 21.75 5.74
N TRP A 89 -13.34 20.86 4.80
CA TRP A 89 -14.58 20.08 4.83
C TRP A 89 -14.64 19.14 6.03
N ILE A 90 -13.54 18.47 6.39
CA ILE A 90 -13.50 17.60 7.58
C ILE A 90 -13.80 18.40 8.85
N GLY A 91 -13.16 19.57 8.99
CA GLY A 91 -13.29 20.43 10.17
C GLY A 91 -14.61 21.20 10.27
N ASP A 92 -15.41 21.26 9.21
CA ASP A 92 -16.68 21.99 9.21
C ASP A 92 -17.77 21.25 10.02
N PRO A 93 -18.19 21.78 11.18
CA PRO A 93 -19.25 21.15 11.98
C PRO A 93 -20.63 21.21 11.31
N SER A 94 -20.79 22.09 10.31
CA SER A 94 -22.04 22.28 9.58
C SER A 94 -22.08 21.52 8.25
N ARG A 95 -21.08 20.66 7.97
CA ARG A 95 -21.03 19.87 6.74
C ARG A 95 -22.31 19.06 6.54
N LYS A 96 -22.85 19.11 5.33
CA LYS A 96 -24.06 18.36 4.96
C LYS A 96 -23.77 16.93 4.48
N SER A 97 -22.52 16.65 4.13
CA SER A 97 -22.08 15.35 3.63
C SER A 97 -21.17 14.68 4.65
N SER A 98 -21.35 13.37 4.85
CA SER A 98 -20.58 12.55 5.77
C SER A 98 -19.61 11.61 5.03
N VAL A 99 -19.75 11.51 3.71
CA VAL A 99 -18.86 10.74 2.84
C VAL A 99 -18.23 11.70 1.82
N LEU A 100 -16.95 11.54 1.60
CA LEU A 100 -16.23 12.18 0.50
C LEU A 100 -15.75 11.09 -0.44
N TRP A 101 -16.25 11.11 -1.68
CA TRP A 101 -15.77 10.25 -2.74
C TRP A 101 -14.77 10.98 -3.62
N PHE A 102 -13.55 10.55 -3.55
CA PHE A 102 -12.42 11.13 -4.25
C PHE A 102 -12.00 10.18 -5.37
N ASN A 103 -12.36 10.49 -6.60
CA ASN A 103 -12.20 9.58 -7.71
C ASN A 103 -11.35 10.16 -8.85
N GLY A 104 -10.89 9.30 -9.74
CA GLY A 104 -10.10 9.70 -10.88
C GLY A 104 -9.37 8.54 -11.53
N PRO A 105 -8.75 8.76 -12.70
CA PRO A 105 -8.07 7.71 -13.46
C PRO A 105 -6.87 7.11 -12.70
N ALA A 106 -6.34 6.01 -13.22
CA ALA A 106 -5.09 5.44 -12.71
C ALA A 106 -3.96 6.46 -12.77
N GLY A 107 -3.15 6.54 -11.73
CA GLY A 107 -1.99 7.45 -11.70
C GLY A 107 -2.28 8.92 -11.43
N ALA A 108 -3.54 9.31 -11.18
CA ALA A 108 -3.91 10.70 -10.83
C ALA A 108 -3.40 11.17 -9.45
N GLY A 109 -2.86 10.27 -8.63
CA GLY A 109 -2.29 10.57 -7.31
C GLY A 109 -3.28 10.41 -6.14
N LYS A 110 -4.37 9.66 -6.30
CA LYS A 110 -5.37 9.41 -5.24
C LYS A 110 -4.74 8.92 -3.95
N THR A 111 -3.96 7.85 -4.03
CA THR A 111 -3.27 7.24 -2.88
C THR A 111 -2.30 8.22 -2.20
N ALA A 112 -1.58 9.05 -2.99
CA ALA A 112 -0.67 10.05 -2.43
C ALA A 112 -1.43 11.14 -1.63
N ILE A 113 -2.60 11.57 -2.14
CA ILE A 113 -3.46 12.51 -1.43
C ILE A 113 -4.06 11.85 -0.18
N ALA A 114 -4.57 10.60 -0.28
CA ALA A 114 -5.09 9.85 0.87
C ALA A 114 -4.04 9.71 1.97
N GLN A 115 -2.80 9.36 1.61
CA GLN A 115 -1.70 9.25 2.55
C GLN A 115 -1.31 10.60 3.18
N SER A 116 -1.35 11.69 2.39
CA SER A 116 -1.10 13.04 2.91
C SER A 116 -2.20 13.47 3.89
N LEU A 117 -3.47 13.16 3.57
CA LEU A 117 -4.61 13.41 4.45
C LEU A 117 -4.50 12.60 5.76
N CYS A 118 -4.09 11.33 5.70
CA CYS A 118 -3.84 10.53 6.91
C CYS A 118 -2.84 11.24 7.84
N LYS A 119 -1.70 11.71 7.30
CA LYS A 119 -0.69 12.43 8.10
C LYS A 119 -1.23 13.70 8.74
N LEU A 120 -2.03 14.47 7.99
CA LEU A 120 -2.64 15.70 8.51
C LEU A 120 -3.71 15.40 9.55
N CYS A 121 -4.55 14.38 9.32
CA CYS A 121 -5.56 13.95 10.28
C CYS A 121 -4.94 13.36 11.55
N VAL A 122 -3.79 12.66 11.46
CA VAL A 122 -3.03 12.22 12.66
C VAL A 122 -2.53 13.44 13.45
N ALA A 123 -1.96 14.43 12.76
CA ALA A 123 -1.46 15.64 13.42
C ALA A 123 -2.59 16.45 14.09
N ALA A 124 -3.80 16.43 13.52
CA ALA A 124 -5.00 17.05 14.07
C ALA A 124 -5.73 16.17 15.11
N GLN A 125 -5.31 14.94 15.34
CA GLN A 125 -6.00 13.94 16.18
C GLN A 125 -7.41 13.57 15.69
N TRP A 126 -7.63 13.59 14.37
CA TRP A 126 -8.91 13.28 13.73
C TRP A 126 -8.95 11.88 13.10
N LEU A 127 -7.79 11.27 12.81
CA LEU A 127 -7.74 9.98 12.15
C LEU A 127 -8.12 8.86 13.13
N ALA A 128 -9.22 8.19 12.85
CA ALA A 128 -9.70 7.03 13.62
C ALA A 128 -9.28 5.69 13.00
N GLY A 129 -9.05 5.67 11.69
CA GLY A 129 -8.59 4.47 11.00
C GLY A 129 -8.34 4.72 9.52
N SER A 130 -7.57 3.83 8.93
CA SER A 130 -7.32 3.86 7.49
C SER A 130 -7.18 2.43 6.96
N PHE A 131 -7.57 2.24 5.70
CA PHE A 131 -7.37 0.99 4.97
C PHE A 131 -7.00 1.30 3.52
N PHE A 132 -5.83 0.83 3.11
CA PHE A 132 -5.31 0.99 1.75
C PHE A 132 -5.43 -0.34 1.02
N PHE A 133 -6.46 -0.49 0.19
CA PHE A 133 -6.63 -1.66 -0.65
C PHE A 133 -5.45 -1.82 -1.62
N SER A 134 -5.11 -3.07 -1.92
CA SER A 134 -4.12 -3.39 -2.94
C SER A 134 -4.37 -4.80 -3.47
N ARG A 135 -4.73 -4.92 -4.74
CA ARG A 135 -5.10 -6.19 -5.39
C ARG A 135 -4.01 -7.25 -5.32
N HIS A 136 -2.74 -6.83 -5.28
CA HIS A 136 -1.57 -7.72 -5.30
C HIS A 136 -0.84 -7.81 -3.96
N ALA A 137 -1.44 -7.35 -2.87
CA ALA A 137 -0.85 -7.42 -1.54
C ALA A 137 -1.71 -8.27 -0.60
N LEU A 138 -1.06 -9.18 0.12
CA LEU A 138 -1.69 -10.10 1.06
C LEU A 138 -2.55 -9.36 2.10
N GLY A 139 -3.81 -9.81 2.26
CA GLY A 139 -4.74 -9.24 3.22
C GLY A 139 -5.23 -7.82 2.90
N ARG A 140 -4.86 -7.28 1.72
CA ARG A 140 -5.25 -5.95 1.28
C ARG A 140 -6.21 -5.95 0.09
N SER A 141 -6.43 -7.09 -0.55
CA SER A 141 -7.42 -7.24 -1.62
C SER A 141 -8.80 -7.66 -1.09
N ASN A 142 -8.88 -8.20 0.13
CA ASN A 142 -10.09 -8.75 0.70
C ASN A 142 -10.72 -7.79 1.73
N ALA A 143 -12.00 -7.48 1.54
CA ALA A 143 -12.78 -6.64 2.44
C ALA A 143 -12.98 -7.25 3.84
N GLU A 144 -12.77 -8.55 4.04
CA GLU A 144 -12.86 -9.20 5.35
C GLU A 144 -11.93 -8.58 6.39
N PHE A 145 -10.79 -8.03 5.95
CA PHE A 145 -9.84 -7.36 6.82
C PHE A 145 -10.14 -5.86 7.05
N LEU A 146 -11.09 -5.30 6.32
CA LEU A 146 -11.40 -3.86 6.35
C LEU A 146 -11.80 -3.39 7.75
N PHE A 147 -12.93 -3.90 8.25
CA PHE A 147 -13.48 -3.44 9.51
C PHE A 147 -12.67 -3.88 10.74
N PRO A 148 -12.08 -5.09 10.80
CA PRO A 148 -11.14 -5.45 11.86
C PRO A 148 -9.93 -4.51 11.92
N THR A 149 -9.33 -4.15 10.78
CA THR A 149 -8.18 -3.23 10.73
C THR A 149 -8.58 -1.82 11.20
N ILE A 150 -9.69 -1.29 10.70
CA ILE A 150 -10.20 0.03 11.11
C ILE A 150 -10.56 0.04 12.61
N SER A 151 -11.24 -1.00 13.09
CA SER A 151 -11.63 -1.12 14.49
C SER A 151 -10.42 -1.19 15.44
N PHE A 152 -9.38 -1.90 15.03
CA PHE A 152 -8.13 -1.96 15.78
C PHE A 152 -7.47 -0.58 15.86
N ALA A 153 -7.39 0.17 14.75
CA ALA A 153 -6.89 1.55 14.76
C ALA A 153 -7.75 2.47 15.62
N LEU A 154 -9.09 2.37 15.49
CA LEU A 154 -10.06 3.13 16.28
C LEU A 154 -9.89 2.89 17.79
N SER A 155 -9.53 1.68 18.20
CA SER A 155 -9.31 1.33 19.62
C SER A 155 -8.15 2.10 20.26
N TYR A 156 -7.18 2.52 19.46
CA TYR A 156 -6.07 3.37 19.91
C TYR A 156 -6.39 4.86 19.77
N ALA A 157 -7.12 5.24 18.72
CA ALA A 157 -7.49 6.63 18.49
C ALA A 157 -8.46 7.14 19.58
N ILE A 158 -9.41 6.30 20.02
CA ILE A 158 -10.39 6.62 21.06
C ILE A 158 -10.37 5.52 22.14
N PRO A 159 -9.60 5.69 23.24
CA PRO A 159 -9.37 4.64 24.22
C PRO A 159 -10.65 4.08 24.89
N ASP A 160 -11.68 4.90 25.06
CA ASP A 160 -12.94 4.43 25.64
C ASP A 160 -13.71 3.53 24.67
N VAL A 161 -13.69 3.82 23.38
CA VAL A 161 -14.17 2.92 22.32
C VAL A 161 -13.35 1.61 22.33
N GLY A 162 -12.04 1.70 22.52
CA GLY A 162 -11.14 0.56 22.59
C GLY A 162 -11.49 -0.45 23.69
N LYS A 163 -11.90 0.03 24.86
CA LYS A 163 -12.37 -0.83 25.97
C LYS A 163 -13.64 -1.60 25.61
N ILE A 164 -14.55 -0.94 24.89
CA ILE A 164 -15.80 -1.55 24.43
C ILE A 164 -15.51 -2.62 23.37
N ILE A 165 -14.68 -2.30 22.37
CA ILE A 165 -14.24 -3.25 21.33
C ILE A 165 -13.58 -4.48 21.98
N ASP A 166 -12.66 -4.28 22.93
CA ASP A 166 -12.01 -5.37 23.66
C ASP A 166 -13.02 -6.30 24.30
N THR A 167 -13.99 -5.72 25.02
CA THR A 167 -15.05 -6.47 25.71
C THR A 167 -15.92 -7.26 24.73
N VAL A 168 -16.33 -6.63 23.62
CA VAL A 168 -17.20 -7.23 22.60
C VAL A 168 -16.49 -8.41 21.92
N VAL A 169 -15.22 -8.24 21.51
CA VAL A 169 -14.46 -9.31 20.85
C VAL A 169 -14.03 -10.40 21.83
N ALA A 170 -13.75 -10.07 23.09
CA ALA A 170 -13.47 -11.08 24.12
C ALA A 170 -14.69 -11.96 24.41
N HIS A 171 -15.92 -11.39 24.33
CA HIS A 171 -17.16 -12.12 24.50
C HIS A 171 -17.52 -12.99 23.30
N ASP A 172 -17.33 -12.46 22.09
CA ASP A 172 -17.58 -13.20 20.84
C ASP A 172 -16.36 -13.12 19.89
N PRO A 173 -15.38 -14.05 20.03
CA PRO A 173 -14.18 -14.09 19.22
C PRO A 173 -14.41 -14.34 17.72
N SER A 174 -15.63 -14.73 17.34
CA SER A 174 -15.97 -15.03 15.95
C SER A 174 -16.38 -13.78 15.14
N ILE A 175 -16.57 -12.61 15.78
CA ILE A 175 -17.01 -11.38 15.08
C ILE A 175 -16.15 -11.05 13.87
N PRO A 176 -14.81 -11.10 13.91
CA PRO A 176 -13.98 -10.77 12.75
C PRO A 176 -14.17 -11.71 11.54
N THR A 177 -14.80 -12.86 11.72
CA THR A 177 -15.09 -13.84 10.65
C THR A 177 -16.54 -13.81 10.17
N LYS A 178 -17.37 -12.92 10.72
CA LYS A 178 -18.77 -12.78 10.34
C LYS A 178 -18.93 -11.88 9.11
N ALA A 179 -20.15 -11.81 8.59
CA ALA A 179 -20.50 -10.91 7.49
C ALA A 179 -20.08 -9.46 7.80
N LEU A 180 -19.67 -8.71 6.77
CA LEU A 180 -19.17 -7.34 6.91
C LEU A 180 -20.13 -6.41 7.65
N GLU A 181 -21.44 -6.61 7.46
CA GLU A 181 -22.48 -5.85 8.18
C GLU A 181 -22.37 -6.04 9.69
N ILE A 182 -22.16 -7.29 10.15
CA ILE A 182 -22.00 -7.60 11.58
C ILE A 182 -20.68 -7.02 12.10
N GLN A 183 -19.62 -7.10 11.32
CA GLN A 183 -18.33 -6.51 11.67
C GLN A 183 -18.46 -5.00 11.84
N LEU A 184 -19.03 -4.28 10.86
CA LEU A 184 -19.26 -2.84 10.93
C LEU A 184 -20.09 -2.48 12.16
N GLN A 185 -21.21 -3.19 12.37
CA GLN A 185 -22.10 -2.93 13.49
C GLN A 185 -21.42 -3.14 14.85
N LYS A 186 -20.76 -4.29 15.03
CA LYS A 186 -20.22 -4.72 16.34
C LYS A 186 -18.85 -4.12 16.66
N LEU A 187 -18.03 -3.84 15.64
CA LEU A 187 -16.66 -3.38 15.84
C LEU A 187 -16.50 -1.85 15.72
N ILE A 188 -17.47 -1.17 15.12
CA ILE A 188 -17.36 0.28 14.87
C ILE A 188 -18.58 1.04 15.42
N LEU A 189 -19.80 0.73 14.94
CA LEU A 189 -20.97 1.55 15.25
C LEU A 189 -21.42 1.43 16.69
N GLU A 190 -21.65 0.21 17.19
CA GLU A 190 -22.09 0.00 18.59
C GLU A 190 -21.05 0.53 19.59
N PRO A 191 -19.73 0.30 19.42
CA PRO A 191 -18.74 0.89 20.32
C PRO A 191 -18.74 2.43 20.32
N LEU A 192 -18.89 3.07 19.16
CA LEU A 192 -18.98 4.55 19.08
C LEU A 192 -20.26 5.09 19.76
N GLN A 193 -21.37 4.36 19.66
CA GLN A 193 -22.65 4.77 20.25
C GLN A 193 -22.70 4.58 21.78
N GLN A 194 -21.86 3.70 22.33
CA GLN A 194 -21.83 3.40 23.77
C GLN A 194 -20.91 4.33 24.56
N VAL A 195 -20.12 5.16 23.90
CA VAL A 195 -19.26 6.13 24.60
C VAL A 195 -20.11 7.22 25.23
N THR A 196 -19.90 7.47 26.52
CA THR A 196 -20.69 8.42 27.32
C THR A 196 -20.39 9.89 27.00
N GLU A 197 -19.17 10.19 26.57
CA GLU A 197 -18.77 11.54 26.13
C GLU A 197 -18.68 11.55 24.61
N GLU A 198 -19.53 12.34 23.96
CA GLU A 198 -19.50 12.49 22.52
C GLU A 198 -18.15 13.10 22.08
N PRO A 199 -17.48 12.49 21.06
CA PRO A 199 -16.28 13.07 20.50
C PRO A 199 -16.55 14.47 19.96
N LYS A 200 -15.79 15.44 20.43
CA LYS A 200 -15.90 16.86 19.98
C LYS A 200 -15.25 17.06 18.60
N GLU A 201 -14.23 16.30 18.35
CA GLU A 201 -13.42 16.36 17.12
C GLU A 201 -13.98 15.42 16.03
N PRO A 202 -13.71 15.67 14.75
CA PRO A 202 -14.06 14.77 13.66
C PRO A 202 -13.46 13.37 13.87
N ILE A 203 -14.21 12.33 13.51
CA ILE A 203 -13.76 10.94 13.46
C ILE A 203 -13.58 10.57 11.99
N VAL A 204 -12.37 10.55 11.51
CA VAL A 204 -12.05 10.34 10.09
C VAL A 204 -11.62 8.91 9.84
N ILE A 205 -12.28 8.26 8.88
CA ILE A 205 -11.89 6.94 8.37
C ILE A 205 -11.57 7.09 6.88
N ILE A 206 -10.37 6.67 6.48
CA ILE A 206 -9.89 6.78 5.08
C ILE A 206 -9.78 5.39 4.48
N ILE A 207 -10.50 5.15 3.38
CA ILE A 207 -10.49 3.91 2.60
C ILE A 207 -9.93 4.23 1.21
N ASP A 208 -8.68 3.85 0.97
CA ASP A 208 -8.01 4.12 -0.31
C ASP A 208 -8.09 2.92 -1.25
N GLY A 209 -8.36 3.19 -2.53
CA GLY A 209 -8.28 2.21 -3.59
C GLY A 209 -9.38 1.14 -3.56
N LEU A 210 -10.63 1.50 -3.28
CA LEU A 210 -11.74 0.55 -3.22
C LEU A 210 -11.87 -0.31 -4.50
N ASP A 211 -11.52 0.24 -5.67
CA ASP A 211 -11.45 -0.49 -6.94
C ASP A 211 -10.40 -1.62 -6.95
N GLU A 212 -9.53 -1.71 -5.95
CA GLU A 212 -8.55 -2.78 -5.77
C GLU A 212 -9.05 -3.90 -4.84
N CYS A 213 -10.23 -3.72 -4.22
CA CYS A 213 -10.92 -4.80 -3.51
C CYS A 213 -11.38 -5.87 -4.49
N GLU A 214 -11.23 -7.14 -4.13
CA GLU A 214 -11.63 -8.27 -4.95
C GLU A 214 -13.15 -8.40 -5.03
N GLY A 215 -13.69 -8.49 -6.27
CA GLY A 215 -15.11 -8.67 -6.55
C GLY A 215 -15.89 -7.35 -6.62
N GLU A 216 -16.56 -7.12 -7.77
CA GLU A 216 -17.40 -5.93 -8.00
C GLU A 216 -18.55 -5.84 -6.99
N ASP A 217 -19.21 -6.98 -6.73
CA ASP A 217 -20.27 -7.07 -5.72
C ASP A 217 -19.79 -6.72 -4.31
N MET A 218 -18.54 -7.09 -3.99
CA MET A 218 -17.95 -6.78 -2.69
C MET A 218 -17.67 -5.27 -2.57
N GLN A 219 -17.16 -4.64 -3.62
CA GLN A 219 -16.93 -3.18 -3.66
C GLN A 219 -18.25 -2.42 -3.47
N SER A 220 -19.31 -2.84 -4.19
CA SER A 220 -20.66 -2.28 -4.04
C SER A 220 -21.22 -2.52 -2.64
N ASN A 221 -21.02 -3.72 -2.07
CA ASN A 221 -21.48 -4.03 -0.72
C ASN A 221 -20.82 -3.15 0.35
N VAL A 222 -19.51 -2.92 0.25
CA VAL A 222 -18.80 -1.99 1.16
C VAL A 222 -19.43 -0.61 1.10
N LEU A 223 -19.72 -0.07 -0.09
CA LEU A 223 -20.34 1.24 -0.23
C LEU A 223 -21.75 1.30 0.37
N ARG A 224 -22.60 0.29 0.13
CA ARG A 224 -23.94 0.19 0.73
C ARG A 224 -23.86 0.19 2.25
N LEU A 225 -22.91 -0.55 2.82
CA LEU A 225 -22.69 -0.59 4.25
C LEU A 225 -22.27 0.78 4.80
N LEU A 226 -21.35 1.50 4.13
CA LEU A 226 -20.97 2.85 4.54
C LEU A 226 -22.16 3.82 4.48
N GLY A 227 -22.99 3.72 3.44
CA GLY A 227 -24.21 4.52 3.32
C GLY A 227 -25.23 4.23 4.43
N SER A 228 -25.37 2.96 4.83
CA SER A 228 -26.33 2.54 5.86
C SER A 228 -26.02 3.12 7.25
N VAL A 229 -24.77 3.50 7.51
CA VAL A 229 -24.35 4.14 8.78
C VAL A 229 -25.17 5.39 9.07
N PHE A 230 -25.47 6.18 8.04
CA PHE A 230 -26.10 7.49 8.15
C PHE A 230 -27.64 7.46 7.96
N GLN A 231 -28.23 6.29 7.69
CA GLN A 231 -29.68 6.12 7.61
C GLN A 231 -30.36 5.97 8.96
N ARG A 232 -29.59 5.68 10.02
CA ARG A 232 -30.12 5.50 11.37
C ARG A 232 -30.26 6.85 12.07
N PRO A 233 -31.30 7.04 12.92
CA PRO A 233 -31.36 8.24 13.74
C PRO A 233 -30.06 8.42 14.51
N SER A 234 -29.51 9.62 14.51
CA SER A 234 -28.31 9.96 15.26
C SER A 234 -28.46 9.59 16.72
N VAL A 235 -27.77 8.52 17.13
CA VAL A 235 -27.64 8.13 18.53
C VAL A 235 -26.16 8.22 18.83
N GLY A 236 -25.73 9.31 19.46
CA GLY A 236 -24.43 9.55 20.07
C GLY A 236 -23.18 9.17 19.22
N GLY A 237 -22.21 10.06 19.14
CA GLY A 237 -20.87 9.76 18.61
C GLY A 237 -20.72 9.59 17.08
N CYS A 238 -21.78 9.29 16.33
CA CYS A 238 -21.71 9.10 14.89
C CYS A 238 -21.83 10.40 14.07
N ASP A 239 -22.28 11.50 14.65
CA ASP A 239 -22.47 12.79 13.95
C ASP A 239 -21.15 13.40 13.46
N ARG A 240 -20.06 13.06 14.13
CA ARG A 240 -18.71 13.49 13.79
C ARG A 240 -17.98 12.53 12.85
N LEU A 241 -18.55 11.34 12.61
CA LEU A 241 -17.95 10.33 11.73
C LEU A 241 -17.99 10.81 10.28
N CYS A 242 -16.89 10.65 9.57
CA CYS A 242 -16.83 10.82 8.13
C CYS A 242 -15.92 9.78 7.48
N PHE A 243 -16.33 9.38 6.28
CA PHE A 243 -15.57 8.49 5.44
C PHE A 243 -14.97 9.24 4.25
N ILE A 244 -13.71 8.99 3.98
CA ILE A 244 -13.06 9.40 2.73
C ILE A 244 -12.78 8.13 1.95
N VAL A 245 -13.43 7.97 0.80
CA VAL A 245 -13.28 6.81 -0.07
C VAL A 245 -12.58 7.25 -1.34
N THR A 246 -11.52 6.55 -1.73
CA THR A 246 -10.88 6.76 -3.03
C THR A 246 -11.08 5.55 -3.94
N SER A 247 -11.32 5.79 -5.22
CA SER A 247 -11.42 4.72 -6.22
C SER A 247 -11.21 5.25 -7.63
N ARG A 248 -11.05 4.35 -8.60
CA ARG A 248 -11.40 4.66 -9.99
C ARG A 248 -12.91 4.81 -10.11
N PRO A 249 -13.42 5.59 -11.08
CA PRO A 249 -14.86 5.72 -11.34
C PRO A 249 -15.37 4.50 -12.15
N GLU A 250 -15.19 3.29 -11.60
CA GLU A 250 -15.74 2.09 -12.21
C GLU A 250 -17.27 2.15 -12.24
N PRO A 251 -17.96 1.62 -13.26
CA PRO A 251 -19.41 1.81 -13.42
C PRO A 251 -20.21 1.42 -12.17
N TRP A 252 -19.94 0.25 -11.59
CA TRP A 252 -20.66 -0.24 -10.40
C TRP A 252 -20.39 0.60 -9.15
N ILE A 253 -19.17 1.18 -9.00
CA ILE A 253 -18.85 2.11 -7.90
C ILE A 253 -19.59 3.43 -8.11
N HIS A 254 -19.55 3.97 -9.34
CA HIS A 254 -20.25 5.20 -9.69
C HIS A 254 -21.75 5.07 -9.43
N ASP A 255 -22.36 3.96 -9.84
CA ASP A 255 -23.78 3.71 -9.67
C ASP A 255 -24.19 3.72 -8.20
N GLU A 256 -23.42 3.10 -7.30
CA GLU A 256 -23.70 3.13 -5.86
C GLU A 256 -23.70 4.56 -5.29
N PHE A 257 -22.81 5.44 -5.77
CA PHE A 257 -22.79 6.84 -5.34
C PHE A 257 -23.93 7.69 -5.92
N THR A 258 -24.67 7.20 -6.91
CA THR A 258 -25.85 7.88 -7.48
C THR A 258 -27.16 7.46 -6.83
N ILE A 259 -27.15 6.41 -6.00
CA ILE A 259 -28.33 5.84 -5.33
C ILE A 259 -28.35 6.28 -3.86
N GLU A 260 -29.56 6.47 -3.30
CA GLU A 260 -29.73 6.75 -1.87
C GLU A 260 -29.30 5.54 -1.01
N PRO A 261 -28.66 5.78 0.13
CA PRO A 261 -28.44 7.08 0.80
C PRO A 261 -27.18 7.82 0.37
N LEU A 262 -26.27 7.18 -0.37
CA LEU A 262 -24.97 7.78 -0.69
C LEU A 262 -25.10 9.06 -1.52
N SER A 263 -26.06 9.13 -2.43
CA SER A 263 -26.26 10.32 -3.29
C SER A 263 -26.47 11.61 -2.52
N SER A 264 -27.18 11.55 -1.40
CA SER A 264 -27.51 12.74 -0.58
C SER A 264 -26.44 13.12 0.43
N ILE A 265 -25.59 12.15 0.86
CA ILE A 265 -24.59 12.34 1.91
C ILE A 265 -23.16 12.40 1.38
N THR A 266 -22.97 12.31 0.05
CA THR A 266 -21.63 12.26 -0.55
C THR A 266 -21.25 13.59 -1.19
N ARG A 267 -20.07 14.08 -0.84
CA ARG A 267 -19.34 15.09 -1.61
C ARG A 267 -18.41 14.38 -2.57
N GLN A 268 -18.48 14.70 -3.85
CA GLN A 268 -17.62 14.12 -4.87
C GLN A 268 -16.52 15.09 -5.30
N ILE A 269 -15.29 14.60 -5.42
CA ILE A 269 -14.15 15.30 -6.02
C ILE A 269 -13.55 14.41 -7.10
N PHE A 270 -13.50 14.91 -8.34
CA PHE A 270 -12.91 14.23 -9.48
C PHE A 270 -11.51 14.78 -9.76
N LEU A 271 -10.51 13.87 -9.80
CA LEU A 271 -9.14 14.17 -10.22
C LEU A 271 -8.99 13.94 -11.73
N GLY A 272 -9.24 14.98 -12.48
CA GLY A 272 -9.02 15.00 -13.93
C GLY A 272 -7.77 15.77 -14.33
N GLN A 273 -7.60 15.88 -15.64
CA GLN A 273 -6.63 16.78 -16.23
C GLN A 273 -7.14 18.23 -16.09
N THR A 274 -6.45 19.03 -15.30
CA THR A 274 -6.73 20.46 -15.09
C THR A 274 -5.45 21.26 -15.26
N SER A 275 -5.56 22.57 -15.47
CA SER A 275 -4.40 23.46 -15.48
C SER A 275 -3.62 23.40 -14.17
N GLU A 276 -4.32 23.34 -13.03
CA GLU A 276 -3.70 23.18 -11.71
C GLU A 276 -2.92 21.85 -11.59
N ALA A 277 -3.48 20.75 -12.12
CA ALA A 277 -2.76 19.47 -12.15
C ALA A 277 -1.47 19.55 -12.98
N ASN A 278 -1.48 20.25 -14.10
CA ASN A 278 -0.30 20.46 -14.95
C ASN A 278 0.74 21.34 -14.23
N ASP A 279 0.33 22.38 -13.51
CA ASP A 279 1.24 23.23 -12.73
C ASP A 279 1.89 22.46 -11.57
N ASP A 280 1.12 21.62 -10.90
CA ASP A 280 1.62 20.70 -9.88
C ASP A 280 2.63 19.69 -10.45
N ILE A 281 2.33 19.10 -11.63
CA ILE A 281 3.24 18.18 -12.31
C ILE A 281 4.52 18.90 -12.74
N ARG A 282 4.42 20.13 -13.23
CA ARG A 282 5.58 20.98 -13.57
C ARG A 282 6.46 21.22 -12.35
N THR A 283 5.85 21.55 -11.22
CA THR A 283 6.53 21.74 -9.93
C THR A 283 7.23 20.46 -9.50
N PHE A 284 6.55 19.32 -9.58
CA PHE A 284 7.10 18.01 -9.24
C PHE A 284 8.29 17.64 -10.13
N PHE A 285 8.21 17.85 -11.45
CA PHE A 285 9.34 17.63 -12.35
C PHE A 285 10.54 18.52 -12.01
N ARG A 286 10.33 19.82 -11.81
CA ARG A 286 11.41 20.76 -11.51
C ARG A 286 12.15 20.38 -10.23
N SER A 287 11.41 20.05 -9.17
CA SER A 287 11.99 19.59 -7.91
C SER A 287 12.79 18.30 -8.12
N GLY A 288 12.18 17.29 -8.74
CA GLY A 288 12.82 15.99 -8.96
C GLY A 288 14.06 16.06 -9.86
N PHE A 289 14.04 16.85 -10.92
CA PHE A 289 15.23 17.05 -11.76
C PHE A 289 16.33 17.83 -11.03
N THR A 290 15.98 18.78 -10.17
CA THR A 290 16.94 19.46 -9.31
C THR A 290 17.59 18.49 -8.33
N GLU A 291 16.80 17.61 -7.72
CA GLU A 291 17.30 16.56 -6.82
C GLU A 291 18.23 15.59 -7.55
N ILE A 292 17.89 15.18 -8.78
CA ILE A 292 18.76 14.33 -9.62
C ILE A 292 20.08 15.04 -9.92
N HIS A 293 20.03 16.30 -10.35
CA HIS A 293 21.20 17.10 -10.68
C HIS A 293 22.14 17.25 -9.47
N ASP A 294 21.59 17.51 -8.29
CA ASP A 294 22.36 17.76 -7.07
C ASP A 294 22.71 16.47 -6.29
N SER A 295 22.22 15.33 -6.76
CA SER A 295 22.44 14.05 -6.09
C SER A 295 23.92 13.67 -6.04
N PRO A 296 24.45 13.26 -4.88
CA PRO A 296 25.80 12.72 -4.76
C PRO A 296 26.08 11.56 -5.72
N LYS A 297 25.03 10.79 -6.08
CA LYS A 297 25.13 9.64 -7.01
C LYS A 297 25.46 10.08 -8.44
N HIS A 298 25.07 11.29 -8.83
CA HIS A 298 25.26 11.85 -10.18
C HIS A 298 26.30 12.97 -10.23
N ARG A 299 26.99 13.25 -9.13
CA ARG A 299 27.93 14.37 -9.02
C ARG A 299 28.95 14.46 -10.16
N LEU A 300 29.49 13.32 -10.59
CA LEU A 300 30.48 13.28 -11.68
C LEU A 300 29.85 13.44 -13.06
N THR A 301 28.69 12.84 -13.28
CA THR A 301 27.99 12.84 -14.57
C THR A 301 27.26 14.15 -14.85
N MET A 302 26.93 14.92 -13.80
CA MET A 302 26.21 16.19 -13.88
C MET A 302 27.10 17.43 -13.66
N SER A 303 28.41 17.24 -13.36
CA SER A 303 29.32 18.35 -13.01
C SER A 303 29.43 19.47 -14.04
N ASN A 304 29.26 19.12 -15.34
CA ASN A 304 29.36 20.05 -16.46
C ASN A 304 28.02 20.42 -17.09
N VAL A 305 26.92 20.05 -16.41
CA VAL A 305 25.56 20.34 -16.88
C VAL A 305 25.07 21.62 -16.20
N GLU A 306 24.77 22.64 -17.00
CA GLU A 306 24.33 23.94 -16.51
C GLU A 306 22.87 23.87 -15.98
N LYS A 307 22.58 24.66 -14.95
CA LYS A 307 21.23 24.83 -14.41
C LYS A 307 20.51 26.01 -15.10
N PRO A 308 19.19 25.96 -15.31
CA PRO A 308 18.29 24.84 -14.95
C PRO A 308 18.39 23.66 -15.91
N TRP A 309 18.44 22.46 -15.36
CA TRP A 309 18.40 21.23 -16.14
C TRP A 309 17.21 20.37 -15.67
N PRO A 310 16.44 19.81 -16.62
CA PRO A 310 16.36 20.14 -18.05
C PRO A 310 15.90 21.58 -18.33
N SER A 311 15.95 22.00 -19.61
CA SER A 311 15.38 23.28 -20.01
C SER A 311 13.88 23.35 -19.73
N TYR A 312 13.34 24.55 -19.60
CA TYR A 312 11.89 24.74 -19.34
C TYR A 312 11.03 24.12 -20.45
N SER A 313 11.45 24.22 -21.70
CA SER A 313 10.71 23.64 -22.84
C SER A 313 10.62 22.10 -22.76
N VAL A 314 11.67 21.43 -22.33
CA VAL A 314 11.68 19.98 -22.14
C VAL A 314 10.74 19.59 -20.99
N VAL A 315 10.76 20.35 -19.89
CA VAL A 315 9.83 20.11 -18.78
C VAL A 315 8.38 20.29 -19.24
N ASP A 316 8.07 21.32 -20.01
CA ASP A 316 6.70 21.57 -20.51
C ASP A 316 6.25 20.44 -21.46
N GLU A 317 7.12 19.94 -22.33
CA GLU A 317 6.83 18.76 -23.17
C GLU A 317 6.50 17.51 -22.32
N LEU A 318 7.26 17.28 -21.24
CA LEU A 318 7.02 16.16 -20.34
C LEU A 318 5.71 16.34 -19.53
N VAL A 319 5.34 17.56 -19.17
CA VAL A 319 4.06 17.89 -18.54
C VAL A 319 2.89 17.58 -19.47
N ASP A 320 2.98 17.94 -20.73
CA ASP A 320 1.95 17.64 -21.74
C ASP A 320 1.78 16.11 -21.91
N LYS A 321 2.90 15.37 -21.98
CA LYS A 321 2.89 13.90 -22.04
C LYS A 321 2.27 13.26 -20.79
N ALA A 322 2.38 13.88 -19.63
CA ALA A 322 1.81 13.36 -18.37
C ALA A 322 0.27 13.36 -18.35
N SER A 323 -0.39 14.21 -19.15
CA SER A 323 -1.86 14.30 -19.25
C SER A 323 -2.56 14.35 -17.88
N GLY A 324 -2.02 15.10 -16.93
CA GLY A 324 -2.56 15.22 -15.55
C GLY A 324 -2.24 14.03 -14.63
N GLN A 325 -1.48 13.03 -15.08
CA GLN A 325 -1.21 11.80 -14.34
C GLN A 325 0.17 11.82 -13.69
N PHE A 326 0.22 11.84 -12.35
CA PHE A 326 1.46 11.89 -11.56
C PHE A 326 2.34 10.63 -11.67
N ILE A 327 1.78 9.52 -12.10
CA ILE A 327 2.58 8.31 -12.31
C ILE A 327 3.60 8.48 -13.45
N TYR A 328 3.28 9.25 -14.49
CA TYR A 328 4.20 9.51 -15.59
C TYR A 328 5.45 10.25 -15.10
N PRO A 329 5.36 11.45 -14.49
CA PRO A 329 6.54 12.12 -13.94
C PRO A 329 7.28 11.30 -12.88
N ALA A 330 6.58 10.57 -12.02
CA ALA A 330 7.23 9.72 -11.04
C ALA A 330 8.07 8.61 -11.70
N THR A 331 7.58 8.02 -12.80
CA THR A 331 8.31 6.99 -13.55
C THR A 331 9.48 7.59 -14.33
N VAL A 332 9.27 8.75 -14.97
CA VAL A 332 10.33 9.51 -15.67
C VAL A 332 11.48 9.83 -14.71
N LEU A 333 11.19 10.40 -13.54
CA LEU A 333 12.22 10.78 -12.57
C LEU A 333 12.99 9.56 -12.03
N ARG A 334 12.31 8.42 -11.77
CA ARG A 334 13.01 7.18 -11.40
C ARG A 334 13.90 6.66 -12.54
N PHE A 335 13.42 6.73 -13.77
CA PHE A 335 14.16 6.28 -14.94
C PHE A 335 15.40 7.13 -15.19
N VAL A 336 15.26 8.44 -15.15
CA VAL A 336 16.37 9.39 -15.35
C VAL A 336 17.34 9.40 -14.18
N GLY A 337 16.83 9.30 -12.95
CA GLY A 337 17.63 9.31 -11.71
C GLY A 337 18.31 7.99 -11.37
N ASP A 338 18.32 7.01 -12.27
CA ASP A 338 19.01 5.73 -12.08
C ASP A 338 20.53 5.93 -11.91
N PRO A 339 21.11 5.56 -10.75
CA PRO A 339 22.53 5.78 -10.47
C PRO A 339 23.50 5.03 -11.40
N ASN A 340 23.01 4.04 -12.13
CA ASN A 340 23.84 3.25 -13.06
C ASN A 340 24.03 3.90 -14.42
N TYR A 341 23.33 5.02 -14.70
CA TYR A 341 23.33 5.68 -16.00
C TYR A 341 23.54 7.19 -15.87
N ARG A 342 23.89 7.84 -16.98
CA ARG A 342 23.93 9.30 -17.02
C ARG A 342 22.51 9.85 -17.13
N PRO A 343 22.09 10.79 -16.27
CA PRO A 343 20.77 11.40 -16.36
C PRO A 343 20.47 12.05 -17.71
N THR A 344 21.47 12.70 -18.33
CA THR A 344 21.35 13.32 -19.66
C THR A 344 20.97 12.30 -20.72
N ASP A 345 21.69 11.16 -20.79
CA ASP A 345 21.46 10.13 -21.80
C ASP A 345 20.07 9.50 -21.65
N ARG A 346 19.64 9.29 -20.39
CA ARG A 346 18.30 8.77 -20.08
C ARG A 346 17.20 9.77 -20.47
N LEU A 347 17.43 11.05 -20.25
CA LEU A 347 16.50 12.10 -20.65
C LEU A 347 16.41 12.20 -22.18
N ASP A 348 17.53 12.13 -22.88
CA ASP A 348 17.59 12.18 -24.35
C ASP A 348 16.78 11.03 -24.98
N ILE A 349 16.81 9.83 -24.39
CA ILE A 349 15.94 8.72 -24.80
C ILE A 349 14.46 9.13 -24.73
N LEU A 350 14.00 9.75 -23.63
CA LEU A 350 12.61 10.13 -23.44
C LEU A 350 12.16 11.27 -24.38
N VAL A 351 13.04 12.23 -24.63
CA VAL A 351 12.77 13.35 -25.53
C VAL A 351 12.74 12.87 -26.99
N SER A 352 13.57 11.90 -27.35
CA SER A 352 13.61 11.33 -28.70
C SER A 352 12.46 10.36 -29.01
N MET A 353 11.63 10.00 -28.02
CA MET A 353 10.47 9.15 -28.25
C MET A 353 9.45 9.83 -29.16
N PRO A 354 8.80 9.08 -30.08
CA PRO A 354 7.81 9.64 -30.98
C PRO A 354 6.73 10.45 -30.25
N ALA A 355 6.41 11.60 -30.77
CA ALA A 355 5.34 12.44 -30.21
C ALA A 355 3.99 11.76 -30.39
N ILE A 356 3.19 11.78 -29.35
CA ILE A 356 1.80 11.29 -29.39
C ILE A 356 0.90 12.49 -29.71
N SER A 357 0.01 12.34 -30.69
CA SER A 357 -0.88 13.43 -31.05
C SER A 357 -1.84 13.78 -29.89
N PRO A 358 -2.20 15.06 -29.73
CA PRO A 358 -3.16 15.45 -28.69
C PRO A 358 -4.49 14.70 -28.77
N SER A 359 -4.95 14.38 -29.99
CA SER A 359 -6.17 13.59 -30.22
C SER A 359 -6.03 12.16 -29.71
N ALA A 360 -4.86 11.55 -29.85
CA ALA A 360 -4.57 10.22 -29.32
C ALA A 360 -4.50 10.22 -27.78
N LEU A 361 -3.91 11.26 -27.18
CA LEU A 361 -3.89 11.42 -25.72
C LEU A 361 -5.30 11.66 -25.15
N ALA A 362 -6.16 12.39 -25.85
CA ALA A 362 -7.55 12.60 -25.44
C ALA A 362 -8.34 11.29 -25.42
N THR A 363 -8.09 10.37 -26.34
CA THR A 363 -8.76 9.06 -26.42
C THR A 363 -8.08 7.97 -25.58
N LYS A 364 -6.76 8.06 -25.42
CA LYS A 364 -5.93 7.11 -24.66
C LYS A 364 -5.00 7.87 -23.70
N PRO A 365 -5.50 8.31 -22.55
CA PRO A 365 -4.73 9.15 -21.62
C PRO A 365 -3.45 8.49 -21.06
N LEU A 366 -3.37 7.17 -21.12
CA LEU A 366 -2.20 6.38 -20.68
C LEU A 366 -1.17 6.13 -21.80
N ALA A 367 -1.41 6.58 -23.04
CA ALA A 367 -0.55 6.23 -24.19
C ALA A 367 0.91 6.63 -23.98
N ALA A 368 1.19 7.81 -23.40
CA ALA A 368 2.56 8.23 -23.09
C ALA A 368 3.22 7.36 -22.00
N LEU A 369 2.44 6.95 -21.03
CA LEU A 369 2.91 6.03 -19.98
C LEU A 369 3.18 4.63 -20.55
N ASP A 370 2.30 4.14 -21.41
CA ASP A 370 2.47 2.85 -22.10
C ASP A 370 3.72 2.84 -22.98
N GLN A 371 3.95 3.94 -23.71
CA GLN A 371 5.16 4.13 -24.48
C GLN A 371 6.42 4.14 -23.60
N LEU A 372 6.36 4.79 -22.43
CA LEU A 372 7.45 4.80 -21.46
C LEU A 372 7.69 3.39 -20.90
N TYR A 373 6.66 2.63 -20.58
CA TYR A 373 6.80 1.24 -20.12
C TYR A 373 7.43 0.36 -21.20
N SER A 374 6.93 0.46 -22.45
CA SER A 374 7.52 -0.25 -23.59
C SER A 374 9.00 0.07 -23.76
N GLN A 375 9.36 1.36 -23.68
CA GLN A 375 10.74 1.82 -23.80
C GLN A 375 11.63 1.22 -22.70
N ILE A 376 11.19 1.26 -21.43
CA ILE A 376 11.95 0.70 -20.32
C ILE A 376 12.14 -0.82 -20.48
N LEU A 377 11.08 -1.54 -20.85
CA LEU A 377 11.15 -2.98 -21.10
C LEU A 377 12.04 -3.33 -22.29
N SER A 378 12.04 -2.52 -23.35
CA SER A 378 12.87 -2.73 -24.53
C SER A 378 14.37 -2.68 -24.23
N MET A 379 14.77 -2.00 -23.16
CA MET A 379 16.17 -1.89 -22.73
C MET A 379 16.67 -3.14 -22.01
N SER A 380 15.78 -4.06 -21.61
CA SER A 380 16.18 -5.33 -21.00
C SER A 380 16.88 -6.20 -22.03
N THR A 381 18.10 -6.65 -21.71
CA THR A 381 18.88 -7.59 -22.55
C THR A 381 18.24 -8.98 -22.64
N HIS A 382 17.43 -9.34 -21.67
CA HIS A 382 16.79 -10.65 -21.53
C HIS A 382 15.27 -10.50 -21.39
N LYS A 383 14.60 -9.91 -22.39
CA LYS A 383 13.17 -9.56 -22.36
C LYS A 383 12.28 -10.69 -21.88
N HIS A 384 12.39 -11.89 -22.47
CA HIS A 384 11.55 -13.05 -22.11
C HIS A 384 11.77 -13.45 -20.66
N ARG A 385 13.03 -13.54 -20.20
CA ARG A 385 13.36 -13.88 -18.81
C ARG A 385 12.78 -12.84 -17.84
N THR A 386 12.90 -11.56 -18.17
CA THR A 386 12.34 -10.46 -17.35
C THR A 386 10.83 -10.60 -17.22
N LEU A 387 10.13 -10.86 -18.32
CA LEU A 387 8.68 -11.07 -18.32
C LEU A 387 8.31 -12.33 -17.54
N ASP A 388 8.96 -13.48 -17.78
CA ASP A 388 8.72 -14.72 -17.06
C ASP A 388 8.83 -14.54 -15.53
N ILE A 389 9.86 -13.82 -15.07
CA ILE A 389 10.05 -13.54 -13.63
C ILE A 389 8.95 -12.60 -13.12
N LEU A 390 8.62 -11.53 -13.85
CA LEU A 390 7.55 -10.61 -13.45
C LEU A 390 6.21 -11.33 -13.29
N ILE A 391 5.85 -12.18 -14.27
CA ILE A 391 4.61 -12.94 -14.26
C ILE A 391 4.62 -13.96 -13.12
N ALA A 392 5.75 -14.68 -12.93
CA ALA A 392 5.87 -15.63 -11.84
C ALA A 392 5.69 -14.98 -10.47
N LEU A 393 6.29 -13.80 -10.27
CA LEU A 393 6.11 -13.02 -9.04
C LEU A 393 4.66 -12.56 -8.85
N MET A 394 3.97 -12.15 -9.93
CA MET A 394 2.56 -11.77 -9.88
C MET A 394 1.69 -12.97 -9.51
N ALA A 395 1.86 -14.11 -10.21
CA ALA A 395 1.10 -15.33 -9.98
C ALA A 395 1.29 -15.89 -8.57
N MET A 396 2.54 -15.90 -8.06
CA MET A 396 2.82 -16.32 -6.69
C MET A 396 2.14 -15.42 -5.66
N LYS A 397 2.17 -14.09 -5.84
CA LYS A 397 1.51 -13.16 -4.92
C LYS A 397 -0.02 -13.34 -4.93
N GLU A 398 -0.62 -13.57 -6.09
CA GLU A 398 -2.04 -13.84 -6.22
C GLU A 398 -2.44 -15.13 -5.50
N SER A 399 -1.70 -16.24 -5.74
CA SER A 399 -1.93 -17.52 -5.07
C SER A 399 -1.76 -17.43 -3.55
N MET A 400 -0.77 -16.66 -3.07
CA MET A 400 -0.58 -16.41 -1.65
C MET A 400 -1.71 -15.60 -1.03
N SER A 401 -2.32 -14.67 -1.76
CA SER A 401 -3.46 -13.89 -1.29
C SER A 401 -4.67 -14.79 -1.00
N ALA A 402 -4.88 -15.83 -1.77
CA ALA A 402 -5.97 -16.78 -1.59
C ALA A 402 -5.84 -17.71 -0.37
N LEU A 403 -4.64 -17.86 0.20
CA LEU A 403 -4.33 -18.82 1.29
C LEU A 403 -4.35 -18.23 2.72
N HIS A 404 -5.08 -17.24 2.92
CA HIS A 404 -5.57 -16.45 4.08
C HIS A 404 -4.79 -16.38 5.42
N VAL A 405 -4.16 -17.34 5.99
CA VAL A 405 -3.63 -17.21 7.37
C VAL A 405 -2.32 -17.94 7.63
N ALA A 406 -2.05 -19.01 6.90
CA ALA A 406 -0.89 -19.88 7.18
C ALA A 406 0.47 -19.21 6.88
N TRP A 407 0.48 -18.13 6.10
CA TRP A 407 1.70 -17.57 5.49
C TRP A 407 2.28 -16.35 6.22
N ARG A 408 1.58 -15.78 7.19
CA ARG A 408 2.13 -14.70 8.05
C ARG A 408 3.39 -15.12 8.81
N THR A 409 3.62 -16.43 8.93
CA THR A 409 4.77 -17.02 9.64
C THR A 409 5.93 -17.40 8.73
N PHE A 410 5.75 -17.46 7.41
CA PHE A 410 6.80 -17.88 6.50
C PHE A 410 7.29 -16.71 5.65
N GLN A 411 8.52 -16.31 5.89
CA GLN A 411 9.21 -15.30 5.08
C GLN A 411 9.83 -16.00 3.86
N LEU A 412 9.14 -15.92 2.72
CA LEU A 412 9.58 -16.57 1.49
C LEU A 412 10.32 -15.58 0.59
N ASP A 413 11.50 -15.92 0.16
CA ASP A 413 12.19 -15.24 -0.93
C ASP A 413 11.56 -15.64 -2.26
N LEU A 414 10.51 -14.87 -2.65
CA LEU A 414 9.73 -15.14 -3.86
C LEU A 414 10.59 -15.14 -5.12
N LEU A 415 11.68 -14.35 -5.15
CA LEU A 415 12.57 -14.32 -6.31
C LEU A 415 13.34 -15.64 -6.47
N ARG A 416 13.91 -16.17 -5.39
CA ARG A 416 14.58 -17.47 -5.44
C ARG A 416 13.63 -18.60 -5.76
N ILE A 417 12.40 -18.53 -5.26
CA ILE A 417 11.36 -19.51 -5.60
C ILE A 417 11.03 -19.42 -7.10
N ALA A 418 10.84 -18.19 -7.63
CA ALA A 418 10.61 -17.98 -9.06
C ALA A 418 11.78 -18.50 -9.90
N GLU A 419 13.02 -18.18 -9.54
CA GLU A 419 14.22 -18.70 -10.22
C GLU A 419 14.22 -20.23 -10.28
N LYS A 420 13.94 -20.88 -9.16
CA LYS A 420 13.91 -22.34 -9.08
C LYS A 420 12.78 -22.96 -9.92
N LEU A 421 11.57 -22.41 -9.82
CA LEU A 421 10.41 -22.90 -10.58
C LEU A 421 10.59 -22.68 -12.09
N LEU A 422 11.24 -21.60 -12.49
CA LEU A 422 11.56 -21.29 -13.88
C LEU A 422 12.85 -21.97 -14.38
N SER A 423 13.50 -22.80 -13.56
CA SER A 423 14.78 -23.46 -13.87
C SER A 423 15.90 -22.50 -14.24
N LEU A 424 15.92 -21.33 -13.60
CA LEU A 424 16.95 -20.30 -13.75
C LEU A 424 18.10 -20.54 -12.77
N GLN A 425 19.27 -19.94 -13.06
CA GLN A 425 20.38 -19.94 -12.12
C GLN A 425 20.15 -18.93 -10.99
N PRO A 426 20.67 -19.19 -9.78
CA PRO A 426 20.61 -18.21 -8.70
C PRO A 426 21.22 -16.86 -9.14
N GLY A 427 20.45 -15.77 -8.96
CA GLY A 427 20.84 -14.41 -9.35
C GLY A 427 20.38 -13.96 -10.73
N ASP A 428 19.94 -14.87 -11.59
CA ASP A 428 19.37 -14.53 -12.91
C ASP A 428 18.18 -13.58 -12.79
N GLY A 429 17.34 -13.76 -11.77
CA GLY A 429 16.19 -12.93 -11.49
C GLY A 429 16.58 -11.52 -11.08
N SER A 430 17.52 -11.39 -10.18
CA SER A 430 18.06 -10.10 -9.76
C SER A 430 18.68 -9.35 -10.94
N GLN A 431 19.41 -10.02 -11.80
CA GLN A 431 20.02 -9.44 -12.99
C GLN A 431 18.96 -8.95 -13.98
N ALA A 432 17.92 -9.76 -14.25
CA ALA A 432 16.86 -9.43 -15.18
C ALA A 432 16.03 -8.22 -14.71
N LEU A 433 15.71 -8.16 -13.41
CA LEU A 433 14.91 -7.08 -12.84
C LEU A 433 15.71 -5.77 -12.66
N ARG A 434 17.04 -5.82 -12.56
CA ARG A 434 17.90 -4.63 -12.38
C ARG A 434 17.68 -3.58 -13.47
N MET A 435 17.42 -4.02 -14.71
CA MET A 435 17.21 -3.12 -15.85
C MET A 435 15.89 -2.35 -15.78
N ILE A 436 14.92 -2.86 -15.02
CA ILE A 436 13.57 -2.29 -14.90
C ILE A 436 13.26 -1.79 -13.47
N HIS A 437 14.30 -1.51 -12.67
CA HIS A 437 14.12 -1.05 -11.28
C HIS A 437 13.34 0.28 -11.17
N SER A 438 13.21 1.06 -12.24
CA SER A 438 12.30 2.21 -12.31
C SER A 438 10.81 1.82 -12.28
N LEU A 439 10.48 0.55 -12.58
CA LEU A 439 9.12 -0.02 -12.57
C LEU A 439 8.90 -0.94 -11.37
N VAL A 440 9.98 -1.58 -10.88
CA VAL A 440 9.93 -2.58 -9.81
C VAL A 440 10.95 -2.24 -8.73
N HIS A 441 10.52 -2.19 -7.49
CA HIS A 441 11.42 -2.06 -6.35
C HIS A 441 12.08 -3.42 -6.05
N ILE A 442 13.40 -3.42 -5.99
CA ILE A 442 14.21 -4.59 -5.61
C ILE A 442 14.97 -4.23 -4.35
N PRO A 443 14.79 -4.97 -3.25
CA PRO A 443 15.53 -4.72 -2.01
C PRO A 443 17.04 -4.82 -2.22
N GLY A 444 17.81 -3.87 -1.66
CA GLY A 444 19.26 -3.79 -1.86
C GLY A 444 20.03 -5.04 -1.41
N ARG A 445 19.48 -5.82 -0.48
CA ARG A 445 20.07 -7.09 -0.03
C ARG A 445 20.00 -8.21 -1.07
N LEU A 446 18.96 -8.22 -1.91
CA LEU A 446 18.87 -9.17 -3.03
C LEU A 446 19.89 -8.87 -4.14
N LEU A 447 20.42 -7.66 -4.18
CA LEU A 447 21.47 -7.26 -5.13
C LEU A 447 22.89 -7.64 -4.66
N MET A 448 23.06 -8.03 -3.40
CA MET A 448 24.37 -8.31 -2.76
C MET A 448 24.54 -9.75 -2.25
N SER A 449 23.55 -10.62 -2.42
CA SER A 449 23.66 -11.98 -1.86
C SER A 449 24.42 -12.92 -2.80
N ASP A 450 25.75 -12.89 -2.73
CA ASP A 450 26.65 -13.94 -3.27
C ASP A 450 26.75 -15.20 -2.37
N VAL A 451 25.80 -15.39 -1.44
CA VAL A 451 25.84 -16.54 -0.54
C VAL A 451 25.06 -17.69 -1.16
N ALA A 452 25.78 -18.55 -1.85
CA ALA A 452 25.34 -19.89 -2.25
C ALA A 452 25.26 -20.80 -0.99
N ASP A 453 24.24 -20.61 -0.16
CA ASP A 453 23.95 -21.53 0.93
C ASP A 453 22.67 -22.28 0.65
N ASP A 454 22.81 -23.57 0.27
CA ASP A 454 21.70 -24.50 -0.02
C ASP A 454 20.84 -24.82 1.22
N ASN A 455 21.24 -24.36 2.40
CA ASN A 455 20.52 -24.52 3.66
C ASN A 455 19.56 -23.37 3.95
N LEU A 456 18.44 -23.33 3.23
CA LEU A 456 17.30 -22.43 3.45
C LEU A 456 16.69 -22.50 4.87
N LEU A 457 17.14 -23.42 5.73
CA LEU A 457 16.58 -23.67 7.07
C LEU A 457 17.27 -22.89 8.20
N HIS A 458 18.41 -22.24 7.97
CA HIS A 458 19.18 -21.57 9.03
C HIS A 458 19.21 -20.04 8.93
N LEU A 459 18.56 -19.44 7.94
CA LEU A 459 18.38 -18.01 7.93
C LEU A 459 17.13 -17.64 8.74
N GLU A 460 17.23 -17.68 10.07
CA GLU A 460 16.41 -16.85 10.97
C GLU A 460 16.73 -15.36 10.75
N VAL A 461 16.68 -14.90 9.52
CA VAL A 461 16.70 -13.49 9.24
C VAL A 461 15.25 -13.04 9.28
N GLN A 462 14.92 -12.21 10.24
CA GLN A 462 13.63 -11.50 10.33
C GLN A 462 13.41 -10.63 9.08
N TYR A 463 13.08 -11.26 7.95
CA TYR A 463 12.53 -10.55 6.79
C TYR A 463 11.08 -10.25 7.11
N ARG A 464 10.78 -8.99 7.34
CA ARG A 464 9.40 -8.52 7.24
C ARG A 464 9.06 -8.49 5.75
N ASP A 465 7.81 -8.74 5.38
CA ASP A 465 7.26 -8.61 4.01
C ASP A 465 7.54 -7.22 3.40
N GLU A 466 7.97 -6.30 4.25
CA GLU A 466 8.41 -4.93 3.98
C GLU A 466 9.62 -4.84 3.03
N ASP A 467 10.46 -5.87 2.98
CA ASP A 467 11.70 -5.92 2.18
C ASP A 467 11.54 -6.69 0.86
N GLY A 468 10.31 -7.09 0.49
CA GLY A 468 10.03 -7.87 -0.72
C GLY A 468 10.05 -7.05 -2.03
N ILE A 469 10.13 -7.76 -3.18
CA ILE A 469 9.98 -7.15 -4.51
C ILE A 469 8.58 -6.56 -4.66
N ARG A 470 8.50 -5.29 -5.10
CA ARG A 470 7.24 -4.55 -5.27
C ARG A 470 7.20 -3.82 -6.59
N PHE A 471 6.05 -3.83 -7.24
CA PHE A 471 5.78 -2.93 -8.36
C PHE A 471 5.60 -1.50 -7.82
N HIS A 472 6.23 -0.52 -8.46
CA HIS A 472 6.10 0.87 -8.04
C HIS A 472 4.68 1.42 -8.21
N HIS A 473 3.92 0.88 -9.18
CA HIS A 473 2.54 1.27 -9.40
C HIS A 473 1.75 0.18 -10.13
N LYS A 474 0.48 0.03 -9.78
CA LYS A 474 -0.42 -0.98 -10.38
C LYS A 474 -0.64 -0.79 -11.88
N SER A 475 -0.57 0.44 -12.40
CA SER A 475 -0.78 0.67 -13.84
C SER A 475 0.25 -0.04 -14.73
N PHE A 476 1.40 -0.42 -14.18
CA PHE A 476 2.36 -1.26 -14.91
C PHE A 476 1.87 -2.70 -15.03
N ILE A 477 1.23 -3.22 -13.97
CA ILE A 477 0.58 -4.53 -14.02
C ILE A 477 -0.62 -4.49 -14.97
N ASP A 478 -1.48 -3.45 -14.86
CA ASP A 478 -2.60 -3.24 -15.79
C ASP A 478 -2.12 -3.16 -17.24
N TYR A 479 -0.96 -2.53 -17.49
CA TYR A 479 -0.33 -2.47 -18.81
C TYR A 479 0.10 -3.87 -19.29
N LEU A 480 0.78 -4.65 -18.47
CA LEU A 480 1.26 -5.99 -18.85
C LEU A 480 0.10 -6.95 -19.16
N LEU A 481 -1.03 -6.84 -18.45
CA LEU A 481 -2.20 -7.72 -18.62
C LEU A 481 -3.10 -7.31 -19.80
N ASP A 482 -2.96 -6.11 -20.34
CA ASP A 482 -3.77 -5.59 -21.44
C ASP A 482 -3.03 -5.72 -22.78
N SER A 483 -3.43 -6.70 -23.60
CA SER A 483 -2.82 -6.96 -24.90
C SER A 483 -2.92 -5.79 -25.88
N SER A 484 -3.94 -4.95 -25.76
CA SER A 484 -4.12 -3.75 -26.62
C SER A 484 -3.13 -2.64 -26.30
N ARG A 485 -2.57 -2.64 -25.07
CA ARG A 485 -1.60 -1.64 -24.58
C ARG A 485 -0.17 -2.13 -24.65
N SER A 486 0.08 -3.36 -24.18
CA SER A 486 1.44 -3.91 -24.00
C SER A 486 1.98 -4.64 -25.24
N LEU A 487 1.11 -5.02 -26.19
CA LEU A 487 1.48 -5.70 -27.43
C LEU A 487 2.42 -6.90 -27.20
N GLU A 488 3.68 -6.81 -27.62
CA GLU A 488 4.69 -7.87 -27.46
C GLU A 488 5.08 -8.15 -25.99
N TYR A 489 4.72 -7.25 -25.06
CA TYR A 489 4.97 -7.39 -23.62
C TYR A 489 3.75 -7.91 -22.87
N CYS A 490 2.67 -8.27 -23.59
CA CYS A 490 1.49 -8.85 -22.98
C CYS A 490 1.82 -10.17 -22.30
N VAL A 491 1.30 -10.35 -21.09
CA VAL A 491 1.53 -11.54 -20.28
C VAL A 491 0.23 -12.31 -20.08
N ASP A 492 0.32 -13.64 -20.16
CA ASP A 492 -0.79 -14.55 -19.89
C ASP A 492 -0.61 -15.20 -18.52
N MET A 493 -1.43 -14.76 -17.55
CA MET A 493 -1.42 -15.30 -16.20
C MET A 493 -1.86 -16.76 -16.15
N GLY A 494 -2.77 -17.17 -17.04
CA GLY A 494 -3.24 -18.57 -17.11
C GLY A 494 -2.12 -19.52 -17.55
N GLU A 495 -1.38 -19.14 -18.61
CA GLU A 495 -0.22 -19.89 -19.07
C GLU A 495 0.85 -19.99 -17.98
N MET A 496 1.15 -18.88 -17.29
CA MET A 496 2.16 -18.87 -16.22
C MET A 496 1.72 -19.73 -15.03
N ASN A 497 0.47 -19.63 -14.59
CA ASN A 497 -0.06 -20.47 -13.51
C ASN A 497 0.07 -21.96 -13.86
N ALA A 498 -0.24 -22.35 -15.10
CA ALA A 498 -0.05 -23.73 -15.56
C ALA A 498 1.43 -24.15 -15.56
N ARG A 499 2.35 -23.29 -16.01
CA ARG A 499 3.82 -23.54 -15.96
C ARG A 499 4.32 -23.70 -14.53
N LEU A 500 3.90 -22.83 -13.61
CA LEU A 500 4.29 -22.90 -12.20
C LEU A 500 3.72 -24.14 -11.51
N ALA A 501 2.49 -24.51 -11.80
CA ALA A 501 1.89 -25.75 -11.29
C ALA A 501 2.69 -27.00 -11.74
N LEU A 502 3.01 -27.10 -13.03
CA LEU A 502 3.82 -28.19 -13.55
C LEU A 502 5.21 -28.22 -12.92
N ALA A 503 5.90 -27.07 -12.83
CA ALA A 503 7.20 -26.97 -12.18
C ALA A 503 7.14 -27.37 -10.70
N SER A 504 6.06 -27.03 -10.01
CA SER A 504 5.80 -27.40 -8.63
C SER A 504 5.65 -28.92 -8.46
N ILE A 505 4.90 -29.60 -9.35
CA ILE A 505 4.75 -31.06 -9.35
C ILE A 505 6.11 -31.73 -9.54
N VAL A 506 6.89 -31.31 -10.54
CA VAL A 506 8.23 -31.85 -10.81
C VAL A 506 9.16 -31.66 -9.62
N THR A 507 9.13 -30.48 -9.01
CA THR A 507 9.94 -30.17 -7.82
C THR A 507 9.54 -31.06 -6.64
N MET A 508 8.26 -31.30 -6.40
CA MET A 508 7.78 -32.20 -5.34
C MET A 508 8.21 -33.65 -5.56
N GLN A 509 8.22 -34.12 -6.80
CA GLN A 509 8.66 -35.49 -7.13
C GLN A 509 10.17 -35.69 -6.91
N THR A 510 10.97 -34.66 -7.07
CA THR A 510 12.44 -34.73 -6.93
C THR A 510 12.94 -34.58 -5.49
N PHE A 511 12.14 -34.07 -4.57
CA PHE A 511 12.54 -33.88 -3.17
C PHE A 511 12.04 -35.01 -2.26
N SER A 512 12.99 -35.63 -1.49
CA SER A 512 12.67 -36.59 -0.42
C SER A 512 11.88 -35.92 0.72
N LEU A 513 11.15 -36.73 1.48
CA LEU A 513 10.10 -36.54 2.49
C LEU A 513 10.22 -35.42 3.57
N ARG A 514 11.15 -34.45 3.49
CA ARG A 514 11.20 -33.35 4.46
C ARG A 514 10.48 -32.11 3.94
N PRO A 515 9.63 -31.44 4.74
CA PRO A 515 9.01 -30.20 4.34
C PRO A 515 10.08 -29.10 4.21
N THR A 516 10.31 -28.65 2.99
CA THR A 516 11.17 -27.49 2.69
C THR A 516 10.28 -26.30 2.28
N PRO A 517 10.73 -25.05 2.44
CA PRO A 517 9.99 -23.88 1.97
C PRO A 517 9.59 -23.95 0.49
N SER A 518 10.45 -24.57 -0.34
CA SER A 518 10.14 -24.83 -1.75
C SER A 518 8.95 -25.77 -1.94
N ARG A 519 8.76 -26.78 -1.08
CA ARG A 519 7.64 -27.70 -1.11
C ARG A 519 6.32 -27.02 -0.75
N ILE A 520 6.40 -26.13 0.23
CA ILE A 520 5.26 -25.33 0.66
C ILE A 520 4.83 -24.41 -0.49
N ALA A 521 5.78 -23.71 -1.13
CA ALA A 521 5.49 -22.89 -2.30
C ALA A 521 4.92 -23.73 -3.46
N CYS A 522 5.43 -24.95 -3.68
CA CYS A 522 4.91 -25.85 -4.70
C CYS A 522 3.48 -26.31 -4.44
N SER A 523 3.07 -26.51 -3.17
CA SER A 523 1.68 -26.87 -2.83
C SER A 523 0.67 -25.77 -3.09
N MET A 524 1.11 -24.55 -3.37
CA MET A 524 0.22 -23.42 -3.71
C MET A 524 -0.36 -23.49 -5.12
N PHE A 525 0.29 -24.19 -6.03
CA PHE A 525 -0.10 -24.27 -7.43
C PHE A 525 -0.79 -25.59 -7.78
N LEU A 526 -0.98 -26.49 -6.81
CA LEU A 526 -1.77 -27.72 -6.90
C LEU A 526 -3.11 -27.57 -6.21
#